data_b049aedf7df86bb8657acd7a3e3ca1b7
#
_entry.id   b049aedf7df86bb8657acd7a3e3ca1b7
#
_cell.length_a   1.000
_cell.length_b   1.000
_cell.length_c   1.000
_cell.angle_alpha   90.00
_cell.angle_beta   90.00
_cell.angle_gamma   90.00
#
_symmetry.space_group_name_H-M   'P 1'
#
loop_
_entity.id
_entity.type
_entity.pdbx_description
1 polymer ?
#
loop_
_entity_poly.entity_id
_entity_poly.type
_entity_poly.pdbx_seq_one_letter_code
_entity_poly.pdbx_strand_id
1 'polypeptide(L)'
;MKIVVTVPKEMEGLSVEMVIDENIKELMVQIVENNKVVNTLYERKPMHLFIKDHGCEHVIQINSIKWIKGDNQYCIIYMANRNLLISKTMLAIQRFLPEGRFVRIHKSYIVNMGYATFRDGNFLYVDGEPIPIGRGYKRNIK
;
A
#
# COMPACT_ATOMS: atom_id res chain seq x y z
N MET A 1 -17.48 -14.50 7.81
CA MET A 1 -17.13 -15.85 8.31
C MET A 1 -16.06 -15.71 9.37
N LYS A 2 -16.22 -16.40 10.47
CA LYS A 2 -15.30 -16.36 11.60
C LYS A 2 -14.61 -17.72 11.73
N ILE A 3 -13.28 -17.73 11.70
CA ILE A 3 -12.48 -18.94 11.86
C ILE A 3 -11.69 -18.82 13.16
N VAL A 4 -11.86 -19.78 14.07
CA VAL A 4 -11.11 -19.84 15.32
C VAL A 4 -10.02 -20.90 15.18
N VAL A 5 -8.77 -20.52 15.40
CA VAL A 5 -7.62 -21.43 15.36
C VAL A 5 -7.09 -21.61 16.78
N THR A 6 -7.01 -22.88 17.22
CA THR A 6 -6.48 -23.21 18.55
C THR A 6 -4.96 -23.10 18.54
N VAL A 7 -4.39 -22.44 19.52
CA VAL A 7 -2.95 -22.26 19.68
C VAL A 7 -2.31 -23.38 20.54
N PRO A 8 -0.98 -23.61 20.45
CA PRO A 8 -0.28 -24.63 21.24
C PRO A 8 -0.43 -24.43 22.76
N LYS A 9 -0.17 -25.52 23.54
CA LYS A 9 -0.31 -25.54 24.99
C LYS A 9 0.44 -24.43 25.74
N GLU A 10 1.52 -23.94 25.19
CA GLU A 10 2.33 -22.86 25.78
C GLU A 10 1.61 -21.50 25.75
N MET A 11 0.51 -21.43 25.01
CA MET A 11 -0.35 -20.26 24.89
C MET A 11 -1.78 -20.56 25.36
N GLU A 12 -1.93 -21.45 26.33
CA GLU A 12 -3.23 -21.81 26.91
C GLU A 12 -4.00 -20.57 27.37
N GLY A 13 -5.26 -20.47 26.94
CA GLY A 13 -6.13 -19.32 27.19
C GLY A 13 -6.13 -18.27 26.09
N LEU A 14 -5.29 -18.41 25.07
CA LEU A 14 -5.29 -17.57 23.88
C LEU A 14 -5.92 -18.30 22.69
N SER A 15 -6.78 -17.62 21.98
CA SER A 15 -7.31 -18.07 20.69
C SER A 15 -7.08 -17.00 19.63
N VAL A 16 -6.85 -17.45 18.41
CA VAL A 16 -6.71 -16.55 17.26
C VAL A 16 -8.02 -16.58 16.50
N GLU A 17 -8.66 -15.42 16.41
CA GLU A 17 -9.86 -15.25 15.60
C GLU A 17 -9.53 -14.57 14.29
N MET A 18 -9.94 -15.21 13.20
CA MET A 18 -9.92 -14.62 11.88
C MET A 18 -11.32 -14.14 11.52
N VAL A 19 -11.51 -12.84 11.41
CA VAL A 19 -12.76 -12.26 10.96
C VAL A 19 -12.62 -11.90 9.48
N ILE A 20 -13.42 -12.56 8.66
CA ILE A 20 -13.48 -12.29 7.22
C ILE A 20 -14.84 -11.63 6.95
N ASP A 21 -14.82 -10.36 6.60
CA ASP A 21 -16.03 -9.65 6.14
C ASP A 21 -16.31 -10.04 4.68
N GLU A 22 -17.56 -10.31 4.35
CA GLU A 22 -17.97 -10.69 3.00
C GLU A 22 -17.83 -9.57 1.96
N ASN A 23 -17.78 -8.33 2.40
CA ASN A 23 -17.46 -7.17 1.56
C ASN A 23 -15.96 -6.89 1.48
N ILE A 24 -15.16 -7.87 1.63
CA ILE A 24 -13.79 -7.87 2.05
C ILE A 24 -12.92 -6.86 1.33
N LYS A 25 -12.55 -5.88 2.07
CA LYS A 25 -11.36 -5.07 1.84
C LYS A 25 -10.27 -5.36 2.86
N GLU A 26 -10.61 -6.02 3.97
CA GLU A 26 -9.70 -6.20 5.11
C GLU A 26 -9.83 -7.57 5.76
N LEU A 27 -8.71 -8.21 5.99
CA LEU A 27 -8.58 -9.39 6.83
C LEU A 27 -7.99 -8.95 8.17
N MET A 28 -8.71 -9.17 9.25
CA MET A 28 -8.24 -8.90 10.60
C MET A 28 -7.96 -10.20 11.35
N VAL A 29 -6.74 -10.35 11.85
CA VAL A 29 -6.37 -11.43 12.76
C VAL A 29 -6.21 -10.87 14.16
N GLN A 30 -7.00 -11.36 15.09
CA GLN A 30 -7.02 -10.88 16.45
C GLN A 30 -6.61 -11.98 17.43
N ILE A 31 -5.85 -11.63 18.44
CA ILE A 31 -5.65 -12.49 19.59
C ILE A 31 -6.77 -12.20 20.58
N VAL A 32 -7.47 -13.28 20.99
CA VAL A 32 -8.59 -13.19 21.92
C VAL A 32 -8.24 -13.98 23.17
N GLU A 33 -8.35 -13.33 24.31
CA GLU A 33 -8.21 -13.93 25.64
C GLU A 33 -9.51 -13.73 26.41
N ASN A 34 -10.11 -14.83 26.92
CA ASN A 34 -11.37 -14.79 27.66
C ASN A 34 -12.50 -14.03 26.94
N ASN A 35 -12.66 -14.25 25.63
CA ASN A 35 -13.59 -13.55 24.76
C ASN A 35 -13.37 -12.03 24.61
N LYS A 36 -12.21 -11.52 25.03
CA LYS A 36 -11.80 -10.12 24.79
C LYS A 36 -10.65 -10.07 23.81
N VAL A 37 -10.73 -9.13 22.88
CA VAL A 37 -9.64 -8.86 21.95
C VAL A 37 -8.49 -8.20 22.71
N VAL A 38 -7.36 -8.90 22.83
CA VAL A 38 -6.16 -8.37 23.49
C VAL A 38 -5.16 -7.77 22.56
N ASN A 39 -5.13 -8.24 21.29
CA ASN A 39 -4.24 -7.67 20.28
C ASN A 39 -4.73 -7.96 18.86
N THR A 40 -4.45 -7.06 17.95
CA THR A 40 -4.65 -7.24 16.51
C THR A 40 -3.29 -7.55 15.90
N LEU A 41 -3.07 -8.80 15.45
CA LEU A 41 -1.79 -9.25 14.90
C LEU A 41 -1.56 -8.81 13.46
N TYR A 42 -2.63 -8.71 12.70
CA TYR A 42 -2.54 -8.46 11.29
C TYR A 42 -3.79 -7.74 10.77
N GLU A 43 -3.56 -6.60 10.19
CA GLU A 43 -4.56 -5.84 9.46
C GLU A 43 -4.19 -5.86 7.97
N ARG A 44 -5.02 -6.51 7.16
CA ARG A 44 -4.78 -6.54 5.73
C ARG A 44 -5.21 -5.23 5.12
N LYS A 45 -4.25 -4.49 4.57
CA LYS A 45 -4.51 -3.27 3.82
C LYS A 45 -5.32 -3.57 2.56
N PRO A 46 -6.13 -2.63 2.10
CA PRO A 46 -6.94 -2.82 0.89
C PRO A 46 -6.07 -3.24 -0.29
N MET A 47 -6.57 -4.17 -1.10
CA MET A 47 -5.85 -4.70 -2.27
C MET A 47 -6.06 -3.85 -3.52
N HIS A 48 -7.12 -3.06 -3.55
CA HIS A 48 -7.53 -2.27 -4.70
C HIS A 48 -7.76 -0.82 -4.34
N LEU A 49 -7.41 0.07 -5.26
CA LEU A 49 -7.81 1.47 -5.24
C LEU A 49 -8.96 1.69 -6.21
N PHE A 50 -9.90 2.53 -5.79
CA PHE A 50 -11.00 2.99 -6.63
C PHE A 50 -10.81 4.48 -6.88
N ILE A 51 -10.48 4.85 -8.10
CA ILE A 51 -10.20 6.24 -8.46
C ILE A 51 -11.20 6.68 -9.54
N LYS A 52 -12.02 7.67 -9.20
CA LYS A 52 -12.93 8.30 -10.16
C LYS A 52 -12.19 9.35 -10.97
N ASP A 53 -12.28 9.25 -12.29
CA ASP A 53 -11.72 10.18 -13.22
C ASP A 53 -12.59 10.28 -14.47
N HIS A 54 -12.99 11.49 -14.86
CA HIS A 54 -13.82 11.77 -16.04
C HIS A 54 -15.05 10.86 -16.19
N GLY A 55 -15.77 10.63 -15.10
CA GLY A 55 -16.99 9.80 -15.10
C GLY A 55 -16.74 8.29 -15.10
N CYS A 56 -15.50 7.86 -15.17
CA CYS A 56 -15.10 6.47 -15.02
C CYS A 56 -14.53 6.19 -13.64
N GLU A 57 -14.78 5.00 -13.14
CA GLU A 57 -14.13 4.52 -11.91
C GLU A 57 -13.09 3.47 -12.27
N HIS A 58 -11.83 3.81 -12.02
CA HIS A 58 -10.73 2.89 -12.25
C HIS A 58 -10.51 2.03 -11.01
N VAL A 59 -10.48 0.73 -11.22
CA VAL A 59 -10.12 -0.25 -10.18
C VAL A 59 -8.68 -0.65 -10.40
N ILE A 60 -7.80 -0.29 -9.46
CA ILE A 60 -6.36 -0.46 -9.58
C ILE A 60 -5.89 -1.41 -8.50
N GLN A 61 -5.23 -2.49 -8.90
CA GLN A 61 -4.59 -3.40 -7.97
C GLN A 61 -3.32 -2.75 -7.39
N ILE A 62 -3.32 -2.52 -6.08
CA ILE A 62 -2.24 -1.77 -5.40
C ILE A 62 -0.88 -2.44 -5.61
N ASN A 63 -0.83 -3.77 -5.57
CA ASN A 63 0.41 -4.52 -5.76
C ASN A 63 1.01 -4.38 -7.16
N SER A 64 0.23 -3.97 -8.15
CA SER A 64 0.71 -3.75 -9.51
C SER A 64 1.35 -2.40 -9.73
N ILE A 65 1.14 -1.45 -8.83
CA ILE A 65 1.68 -0.09 -8.94
C ILE A 65 3.16 -0.10 -8.59
N LYS A 66 4.00 0.30 -9.52
CA LYS A 66 5.45 0.43 -9.34
C LYS A 66 5.84 1.82 -8.83
N TRP A 67 5.44 2.86 -9.54
CA TRP A 67 5.61 4.25 -9.14
C TRP A 67 4.54 5.13 -9.79
N ILE A 68 4.43 6.34 -9.28
CA ILE A 68 3.53 7.36 -9.81
C ILE A 68 4.36 8.60 -10.12
N LYS A 69 4.21 9.11 -11.33
CA LYS A 69 4.80 10.35 -11.77
C LYS A 69 3.74 11.43 -11.89
N GLY A 70 3.94 12.54 -11.21
CA GLY A 70 3.07 13.71 -11.29
C GLY A 70 3.62 14.78 -12.22
N ASP A 71 2.72 15.41 -12.95
CA ASP A 71 3.01 16.58 -13.77
C ASP A 71 1.85 17.57 -13.64
N ASN A 72 2.04 18.59 -12.79
CA ASN A 72 1.02 19.58 -12.45
C ASN A 72 -0.30 18.95 -11.96
N GLN A 73 -1.31 18.89 -12.84
CA GLN A 73 -2.66 18.40 -12.53
C GLN A 73 -2.90 16.95 -12.95
N TYR A 74 -1.88 16.29 -13.50
CA TYR A 74 -1.97 14.92 -13.96
C TYR A 74 -1.05 14.02 -13.18
N CYS A 75 -1.42 12.76 -13.09
CA CYS A 75 -0.52 11.71 -12.63
C CYS A 75 -0.54 10.55 -13.63
N ILE A 76 0.62 9.96 -13.85
CA ILE A 76 0.75 8.70 -14.55
C ILE A 76 1.08 7.63 -13.54
N ILE A 77 0.22 6.64 -13.44
CA ILE A 77 0.41 5.47 -12.59
C ILE A 77 1.06 4.39 -13.46
N TYR A 78 2.32 4.07 -13.14
CA TYR A 78 3.08 3.02 -13.80
C TYR A 78 2.84 1.70 -13.09
N MET A 79 2.20 0.77 -13.78
CA MET A 79 1.85 -0.54 -13.26
C MET A 79 2.60 -1.65 -14.00
N ALA A 80 2.59 -2.85 -13.44
CA ALA A 80 3.26 -4.01 -14.03
C ALA A 80 2.78 -4.34 -15.45
N ASN A 81 1.51 -4.12 -15.74
CA ASN A 81 0.86 -4.50 -17.01
C ASN A 81 0.42 -3.33 -17.89
N ARG A 82 0.32 -2.11 -17.34
CA ARG A 82 -0.11 -0.92 -18.09
C ARG A 82 0.27 0.36 -17.35
N ASN A 83 0.17 1.48 -18.06
CA ASN A 83 0.25 2.81 -17.48
C ASN A 83 -1.12 3.48 -17.56
N LEU A 84 -1.47 4.25 -16.56
CA LEU A 84 -2.75 4.92 -16.48
C LEU A 84 -2.56 6.41 -16.19
N LEU A 85 -3.03 7.26 -17.10
CA LEU A 85 -3.07 8.71 -16.90
C LEU A 85 -4.34 9.09 -16.15
N ILE A 86 -4.19 9.84 -15.08
CA ILE A 86 -5.30 10.32 -14.25
C ILE A 86 -5.19 11.82 -14.04
N SER A 87 -6.31 12.52 -14.22
CA SER A 87 -6.41 13.97 -14.00
C SER A 87 -6.58 14.31 -12.52
N LYS A 88 -5.58 13.94 -11.72
CA LYS A 88 -5.49 14.24 -10.30
C LYS A 88 -4.07 14.64 -9.93
N THR A 89 -3.97 15.48 -8.92
CA THR A 89 -2.67 15.91 -8.39
C THR A 89 -1.99 14.78 -7.58
N MET A 90 -0.67 14.89 -7.44
CA MET A 90 0.09 13.98 -6.57
C MET A 90 -0.44 13.92 -5.14
N LEU A 91 -0.83 15.07 -4.60
CA LEU A 91 -1.37 15.14 -3.25
C LEU A 91 -2.70 14.39 -3.12
N ALA A 92 -3.57 14.53 -4.13
CA ALA A 92 -4.85 13.82 -4.17
C ALA A 92 -4.65 12.30 -4.27
N ILE A 93 -3.75 11.85 -5.13
CA ILE A 93 -3.43 10.42 -5.28
C ILE A 93 -2.80 9.85 -4.02
N GLN A 94 -1.90 10.59 -3.39
CA GLN A 94 -1.21 10.15 -2.17
C GLN A 94 -2.18 9.77 -1.05
N ARG A 95 -3.33 10.43 -0.97
CA ARG A 95 -4.36 10.13 0.03
C ARG A 95 -5.01 8.75 -0.13
N PHE A 96 -5.00 8.20 -1.33
CA PHE A 96 -5.55 6.87 -1.61
C PHE A 96 -4.54 5.73 -1.37
N LEU A 97 -3.25 6.05 -1.25
CA LEU A 97 -2.20 5.06 -1.14
C LEU A 97 -1.97 4.63 0.31
N PRO A 98 -1.74 3.32 0.56
CA PRO A 98 -1.39 2.84 1.89
C PRO A 98 -0.06 3.42 2.36
N GLU A 99 -0.03 3.94 3.58
CA GLU A 99 1.19 4.43 4.21
C GLU A 99 2.22 3.32 4.42
N GLY A 100 3.50 3.68 4.41
CA GLY A 100 4.61 2.78 4.64
C GLY A 100 5.04 1.96 3.43
N ARG A 101 4.16 1.72 2.47
CA ARG A 101 4.47 1.02 1.24
C ARG A 101 4.83 1.96 0.10
N PHE A 102 4.09 3.05 0.01
CA PHE A 102 4.31 4.11 -0.97
C PHE A 102 5.00 5.28 -0.32
N VAL A 103 6.14 5.66 -0.85
CA VAL A 103 6.97 6.73 -0.31
C VAL A 103 7.16 7.81 -1.37
N ARG A 104 6.87 9.04 -0.99
CA ARG A 104 7.18 10.18 -1.85
C ARG A 104 8.66 10.50 -1.75
N ILE A 105 9.39 10.34 -2.84
CA ILE A 105 10.83 10.51 -2.92
C ILE A 105 11.28 11.72 -3.73
N HIS A 106 10.33 12.39 -4.36
CA HIS A 106 10.54 13.59 -5.17
C HIS A 106 9.25 14.38 -5.24
N LYS A 107 9.31 15.67 -5.56
CA LYS A 107 8.10 16.48 -5.80
C LYS A 107 7.16 15.85 -6.84
N SER A 108 7.71 15.13 -7.80
CA SER A 108 6.99 14.50 -8.91
C SER A 108 6.94 12.97 -8.87
N TYR A 109 7.45 12.32 -7.82
CA TYR A 109 7.48 10.85 -7.77
C TYR A 109 7.08 10.29 -6.41
N ILE A 110 6.16 9.33 -6.47
CA ILE A 110 5.82 8.41 -5.37
C ILE A 110 6.19 7.01 -5.83
N VAL A 111 6.88 6.25 -4.99
CA VAL A 111 7.42 4.93 -5.33
C VAL A 111 6.83 3.87 -4.41
N ASN A 112 6.47 2.72 -4.99
CA ASN A 112 6.18 1.52 -4.22
C ASN A 112 7.50 0.87 -3.82
N MET A 113 7.79 0.87 -2.53
CA MET A 113 9.05 0.34 -1.99
C MET A 113 9.19 -1.19 -2.21
N GLY A 114 8.09 -1.89 -2.47
CA GLY A 114 8.13 -3.31 -2.84
C GLY A 114 8.83 -3.59 -4.17
N TYR A 115 8.94 -2.61 -5.05
CA TYR A 115 9.66 -2.70 -6.33
C TYR A 115 11.03 -2.03 -6.30
N ALA A 116 11.41 -1.40 -5.19
CA ALA A 116 12.72 -0.78 -5.04
C ALA A 116 13.80 -1.86 -4.85
N THR A 117 14.87 -1.78 -5.63
CA THR A 117 15.95 -2.77 -5.63
C THR A 117 17.21 -2.25 -4.97
N PHE A 118 17.65 -1.04 -5.33
CA PHE A 118 18.83 -0.41 -4.73
C PHE A 118 18.81 1.10 -4.91
N ARG A 119 19.70 1.75 -4.16
CA ARG A 119 19.91 3.20 -4.24
C ARG A 119 21.35 3.49 -4.69
N ASP A 120 21.48 4.39 -5.64
CA ASP A 120 22.77 4.89 -6.11
C ASP A 120 22.75 6.43 -6.13
N GLY A 121 23.53 7.04 -5.25
CA GLY A 121 23.60 8.48 -5.13
C GLY A 121 22.24 9.15 -4.89
N ASN A 122 21.76 9.86 -5.91
CA ASN A 122 20.51 10.61 -5.88
C ASN A 122 19.37 9.88 -6.60
N PHE A 123 19.55 8.60 -6.91
CA PHE A 123 18.55 7.79 -7.61
C PHE A 123 18.16 6.57 -6.80
N LEU A 124 16.87 6.26 -6.84
CA LEU A 124 16.33 4.99 -6.38
C LEU A 124 15.92 4.17 -7.61
N TYR A 125 16.42 2.96 -7.73
CA TYR A 125 16.06 2.06 -8.82
C TYR A 125 14.82 1.26 -8.45
N VAL A 126 13.79 1.42 -9.27
CA VAL A 126 12.49 0.80 -9.08
C VAL A 126 12.16 0.00 -10.33
N ASP A 127 12.16 -1.31 -10.20
CA ASP A 127 11.98 -2.23 -11.34
C ASP A 127 12.92 -1.92 -12.52
N GLY A 128 14.18 -1.57 -12.21
CA GLY A 128 15.21 -1.23 -13.18
C GLY A 128 15.22 0.22 -13.65
N GLU A 129 14.22 1.03 -13.28
CA GLU A 129 14.14 2.45 -13.68
C GLU A 129 14.77 3.36 -12.61
N PRO A 130 15.69 4.25 -12.99
CA PRO A 130 16.25 5.23 -12.06
C PRO A 130 15.27 6.37 -11.80
N ILE A 131 14.76 6.45 -10.58
CA ILE A 131 13.85 7.50 -10.13
C ILE A 131 14.65 8.50 -9.28
N PRO A 132 14.62 9.81 -9.61
CA PRO A 132 15.39 10.79 -8.86
C PRO A 132 14.85 11.01 -7.45
N ILE A 133 15.75 11.18 -6.49
CA ILE A 133 15.43 11.51 -5.11
C ILE A 133 15.61 13.01 -4.90
N GLY A 134 14.54 13.71 -4.56
CA GLY A 134 14.59 15.13 -4.25
C GLY A 134 15.31 15.40 -2.94
N ARG A 135 16.00 16.55 -2.85
CA ARG A 135 16.78 16.92 -1.65
C ARG A 135 15.96 16.91 -0.37
N GLY A 136 14.74 17.45 -0.41
CA GLY A 136 13.84 17.50 0.74
C GLY A 136 13.18 16.15 1.08
N TYR A 137 13.36 15.16 0.25
CA TYR A 137 12.70 13.83 0.38
C TYR A 137 13.65 12.71 0.80
N LYS A 138 14.96 12.99 0.92
CA LYS A 138 15.98 11.98 1.30
C LYS A 138 15.68 11.31 2.64
N ARG A 139 15.12 12.05 3.58
CA ARG A 139 14.73 11.55 4.90
C ARG A 139 13.55 10.55 4.88
N ASN A 140 12.76 10.55 3.81
CA ASN A 140 11.64 9.64 3.67
C ASN A 140 12.09 8.21 3.34
N ILE A 141 13.32 8.08 2.87
CA ILE A 141 13.93 6.79 2.50
C ILE A 141 14.90 6.41 3.61
N LYS A 142 14.56 5.38 4.34
CA LYS A 142 15.41 4.82 5.41
C LYS A 142 16.23 3.64 4.91
#